data_70f28784145f39d9178855fb17b89db9
#
_entry.id   70f28784145f39d9178855fb17b89db9
#
_cell.length_a   1.000
_cell.length_b   1.000
_cell.length_c   1.000
_cell.angle_alpha   90.00
_cell.angle_beta   90.00
_cell.angle_gamma   90.00
#
_symmetry.space_group_name_H-M   'P 1'
#
loop_
_entity.id
_entity.type
_entity.pdbx_description
1 polymer ?
#
loop_
_entity_poly.entity_id
_entity_poly.type
_entity_poly.pdbx_seq_one_letter_code
_entity_poly.pdbx_strand_id
1 'polypeptide(L)'
;MPSELDLSRANHLSIRLSAGFNAESMLAGLLAVAELDDMMAPLFFRQVFPTLAEKGYGLTLTRARVSEIQGWRAQITLPEEPTHGHHHHHSLIDILSFYDEEAKLSEKALDAVEKIWLTLAKAEGAVHGAAPESVHFHEVGRLSNRIAIALIATLLERLGVTLSASPIPVADGVIECAHGFVANPAPATLAMLPGLPVIPFAGTGEAITPTGLAILDRKSVV
;
A
#
# COMPACT_ATOMS: atom_id res chain seq x y z
N MET A 1 -10.09 33.60 1.75
CA MET A 1 -8.98 32.65 1.79
C MET A 1 -9.21 31.77 3.00
N PRO A 2 -9.45 30.47 2.87
CA PRO A 2 -9.41 29.61 4.03
C PRO A 2 -7.94 29.63 4.55
N SER A 3 -7.79 29.82 5.85
CA SER A 3 -6.51 29.75 6.53
C SER A 3 -5.84 28.42 6.18
N GLU A 4 -4.53 28.46 5.86
CA GLU A 4 -3.70 27.26 5.78
C GLU A 4 -3.99 26.38 7.00
N LEU A 5 -4.43 25.17 6.76
CA LEU A 5 -4.62 24.18 7.82
C LEU A 5 -3.23 23.90 8.41
N ASP A 6 -3.02 24.33 9.63
CA ASP A 6 -1.83 23.98 10.41
C ASP A 6 -1.90 22.47 10.75
N LEU A 7 -1.37 21.64 9.87
CA LEU A 7 -1.29 20.18 10.02
C LEU A 7 -0.30 19.75 11.10
N SER A 8 0.53 20.66 11.63
CA SER A 8 1.50 20.35 12.70
C SER A 8 0.84 19.92 14.01
N ARG A 9 -0.47 20.12 14.14
CA ARG A 9 -1.29 19.70 15.30
C ARG A 9 -2.28 18.59 15.01
N ALA A 10 -2.33 18.09 13.77
CA ALA A 10 -3.21 16.98 13.44
C ALA A 10 -2.65 15.71 14.08
N ASN A 11 -3.39 15.11 14.99
CA ASN A 11 -3.08 13.83 15.61
C ASN A 11 -3.92 12.67 15.05
N HIS A 12 -4.78 12.96 14.09
CA HIS A 12 -5.69 11.99 13.49
C HIS A 12 -5.93 12.26 12.01
N LEU A 13 -5.85 11.20 11.18
CA LEU A 13 -6.22 11.22 9.78
C LEU A 13 -7.46 10.34 9.55
N SER A 14 -8.46 10.89 8.89
CA SER A 14 -9.64 10.15 8.44
C SER A 14 -9.56 9.89 6.95
N ILE A 15 -9.62 8.61 6.57
CA ILE A 15 -9.51 8.18 5.18
C ILE A 15 -10.90 7.87 4.63
N ARG A 16 -11.25 8.51 3.52
CA ARG A 16 -12.49 8.23 2.81
C ARG A 16 -12.23 7.27 1.66
N LEU A 17 -12.84 6.08 1.71
CA LEU A 17 -12.62 4.98 0.79
C LEU A 17 -13.62 4.90 -0.36
N SER A 18 -14.65 5.75 -0.38
CA SER A 18 -15.82 5.64 -1.29
C SER A 18 -15.50 5.64 -2.79
N ALA A 19 -14.34 6.15 -3.18
CA ALA A 19 -13.87 6.17 -4.58
C ALA A 19 -12.87 5.04 -4.92
N GLY A 20 -12.71 4.08 -4.03
CA GLY A 20 -11.70 3.02 -4.11
C GLY A 20 -10.44 3.35 -3.32
N PHE A 21 -9.63 2.32 -3.07
CA PHE A 21 -8.42 2.45 -2.25
C PHE A 21 -7.37 1.37 -2.56
N ASN A 22 -6.14 1.81 -2.72
CA ASN A 22 -4.96 0.95 -2.87
C ASN A 22 -3.72 1.60 -2.21
N ALA A 23 -2.61 0.90 -2.18
CA ALA A 23 -1.37 1.39 -1.58
C ALA A 23 -0.87 2.70 -2.21
N GLU A 24 -0.98 2.86 -3.54
CA GLU A 24 -0.52 4.05 -4.24
C GLU A 24 -1.36 5.29 -3.89
N SER A 25 -2.67 5.15 -3.78
CA SER A 25 -3.55 6.23 -3.35
C SER A 25 -3.29 6.65 -1.90
N MET A 26 -3.01 5.69 -1.01
CA MET A 26 -2.59 5.99 0.36
C MET A 26 -1.25 6.72 0.39
N LEU A 27 -0.27 6.24 -0.37
CA LEU A 27 1.05 6.87 -0.46
C LEU A 27 0.95 8.30 -0.97
N ALA A 28 0.17 8.54 -2.04
CA ALA A 28 -0.05 9.89 -2.58
C ALA A 28 -0.69 10.83 -1.54
N GLY A 29 -1.69 10.36 -0.82
CA GLY A 29 -2.34 11.12 0.24
C GLY A 29 -1.39 11.47 1.39
N LEU A 30 -0.61 10.51 1.87
CA LEU A 30 0.34 10.70 2.97
C LEU A 30 1.50 11.64 2.58
N LEU A 31 2.04 11.51 1.36
CA LEU A 31 3.07 12.42 0.85
C LEU A 31 2.54 13.85 0.81
N ALA A 32 1.31 14.05 0.32
CA ALA A 32 0.69 15.37 0.27
C ALA A 32 0.44 15.95 1.66
N VAL A 33 0.00 15.13 2.63
CA VAL A 33 -0.20 15.55 4.02
C VAL A 33 1.13 15.87 4.71
N ALA A 34 2.19 15.13 4.39
CA ALA A 34 3.54 15.36 4.89
C ALA A 34 4.27 16.51 4.17
N GLU A 35 3.59 17.21 3.24
CA GLU A 35 4.13 18.30 2.43
C GLU A 35 5.40 17.92 1.64
N LEU A 36 5.50 16.64 1.28
CA LEU A 36 6.57 16.12 0.44
C LEU A 36 6.15 16.26 -1.03
N ASP A 37 6.55 17.36 -1.64
CA ASP A 37 6.27 17.69 -3.04
C ASP A 37 7.10 16.85 -4.05
N ASP A 38 7.11 17.27 -5.31
CA ASP A 38 7.84 16.62 -6.40
C ASP A 38 9.37 16.66 -6.22
N MET A 39 9.89 17.63 -5.47
CA MET A 39 11.31 17.72 -5.14
C MET A 39 11.68 16.87 -3.91
N MET A 40 10.79 16.80 -2.93
CA MET A 40 11.05 16.13 -1.67
C MET A 40 10.75 14.62 -1.70
N ALA A 41 9.79 14.19 -2.51
CA ALA A 41 9.44 12.78 -2.61
C ALA A 41 10.63 11.88 -3.07
N PRO A 42 11.46 12.26 -4.06
CA PRO A 42 12.66 11.50 -4.41
C PRO A 42 13.71 11.45 -3.28
N LEU A 43 13.86 12.53 -2.52
CA LEU A 43 14.78 12.57 -1.39
C LEU A 43 14.30 11.68 -0.24
N PHE A 44 13.00 11.69 0.03
CA PHE A 44 12.38 10.78 1.00
C PHE A 44 12.58 9.33 0.58
N PHE A 45 12.37 8.99 -0.69
CA PHE A 45 12.63 7.64 -1.21
C PHE A 45 14.08 7.23 -0.95
N ARG A 46 15.05 8.08 -1.28
CA ARG A 46 16.49 7.82 -1.07
C ARG A 46 16.83 7.63 0.41
N GLN A 47 16.15 8.30 1.33
CA GLN A 47 16.35 8.11 2.77
C GLN A 47 15.92 6.72 3.22
N VAL A 48 14.80 6.20 2.70
CA VAL A 48 14.27 4.89 3.05
C VAL A 48 14.96 3.77 2.27
N PHE A 49 15.24 3.98 0.99
CA PHE A 49 15.82 3.00 0.07
C PHE A 49 17.07 3.52 -0.64
N PRO A 50 18.19 3.75 0.07
CA PRO A 50 19.39 4.33 -0.53
C PRO A 50 19.96 3.45 -1.65
N THR A 51 20.07 2.13 -1.44
CA THR A 51 20.61 1.19 -2.41
C THR A 51 19.74 1.09 -3.67
N LEU A 52 18.41 1.07 -3.52
CA LEU A 52 17.50 1.08 -4.66
C LEU A 52 17.58 2.39 -5.43
N ALA A 53 17.72 3.53 -4.74
CA ALA A 53 17.88 4.82 -5.39
C ALA A 53 19.15 4.89 -6.25
N GLU A 54 20.25 4.28 -5.83
CA GLU A 54 21.48 4.15 -6.62
C GLU A 54 21.30 3.26 -7.85
N LYS A 55 20.42 2.26 -7.76
CA LYS A 55 20.03 1.37 -8.86
C LYS A 55 19.00 2.01 -9.83
N GLY A 56 18.59 3.27 -9.62
CA GLY A 56 17.66 3.99 -10.49
C GLY A 56 16.18 3.84 -10.13
N TYR A 57 15.85 3.20 -9.01
CA TYR A 57 14.48 3.22 -8.48
C TYR A 57 14.17 4.60 -7.88
N GLY A 58 12.90 4.97 -7.87
CA GLY A 58 12.52 6.28 -7.38
C GLY A 58 11.05 6.41 -7.01
N LEU A 59 10.72 7.58 -6.49
CA LEU A 59 9.36 7.99 -6.16
C LEU A 59 9.13 9.39 -6.69
N THR A 60 8.01 9.59 -7.36
CA THR A 60 7.54 10.91 -7.78
C THR A 60 6.17 11.19 -7.21
N LEU A 61 5.89 12.45 -6.90
CA LEU A 61 4.57 12.94 -6.53
C LEU A 61 4.20 14.08 -7.48
N THR A 62 3.17 13.91 -8.28
CA THR A 62 2.74 14.89 -9.29
C THR A 62 1.30 15.31 -9.09
N ARG A 63 0.97 16.53 -9.50
CA ARG A 63 -0.43 16.95 -9.62
C ARG A 63 -1.08 16.17 -10.75
N ALA A 64 -2.23 15.59 -10.48
CA ALA A 64 -3.05 14.90 -11.46
C ALA A 64 -4.44 15.53 -11.52
N ARG A 65 -5.07 15.47 -12.67
CA ARG A 65 -6.43 15.97 -12.88
C ARG A 65 -7.27 14.87 -13.52
N VAL A 66 -8.37 14.54 -12.86
CA VAL A 66 -9.34 13.56 -13.36
C VAL A 66 -10.72 14.20 -13.30
N SER A 67 -11.43 14.23 -14.42
CA SER A 67 -12.76 14.84 -14.51
C SER A 67 -12.86 16.23 -13.85
N GLU A 68 -11.90 17.12 -14.18
CA GLU A 68 -11.79 18.49 -13.67
C GLU A 68 -11.41 18.59 -12.17
N ILE A 69 -11.29 17.48 -11.45
CA ILE A 69 -10.90 17.44 -10.04
C ILE A 69 -9.38 17.27 -9.96
N GLN A 70 -8.73 18.17 -9.24
CA GLN A 70 -7.30 18.08 -8.97
C GLN A 70 -7.02 17.16 -7.79
N GLY A 71 -5.94 16.38 -7.90
CA GLY A 71 -5.45 15.49 -6.88
C GLY A 71 -3.95 15.29 -6.98
N TRP A 72 -3.46 14.29 -6.29
CA TRP A 72 -2.08 13.87 -6.31
C TRP A 72 -1.95 12.45 -6.85
N ARG A 73 -0.86 12.18 -7.55
CA ARG A 73 -0.47 10.86 -8.01
C ARG A 73 0.95 10.58 -7.53
N ALA A 74 1.10 9.53 -6.74
CA ALA A 74 2.40 8.95 -6.43
C ALA A 74 2.73 7.87 -7.46
N GLN A 75 3.97 7.81 -7.89
CA GLN A 75 4.46 6.78 -8.80
C GLN A 75 5.82 6.30 -8.34
N ILE A 76 5.93 4.98 -8.14
CA ILE A 76 7.20 4.31 -7.90
C ILE A 76 7.81 3.99 -9.25
N THR A 77 8.98 4.53 -9.52
CA THR A 77 9.75 4.25 -10.73
C THR A 77 10.56 2.98 -10.52
N LEU A 78 10.36 2.01 -11.40
CA LEU A 78 11.16 0.79 -11.48
C LEU A 78 12.04 0.90 -12.73
N PRO A 79 13.36 0.67 -12.66
CA PRO A 79 14.20 0.56 -13.84
C PRO A 79 13.69 -0.54 -14.76
N GLU A 80 13.92 -0.39 -16.06
CA GLU A 80 13.63 -1.46 -17.03
C GLU A 80 14.49 -2.69 -16.68
N GLU A 81 13.84 -3.74 -16.16
CA GLU A 81 14.52 -5.03 -16.04
C GLU A 81 14.69 -5.65 -17.42
N PRO A 82 15.84 -6.29 -17.72
CA PRO A 82 15.96 -7.09 -18.93
C PRO A 82 14.85 -8.14 -18.93
N THR A 83 14.12 -8.21 -20.03
CA THR A 83 12.91 -9.02 -20.24
C THR A 83 13.17 -10.54 -20.16
N HIS A 84 13.53 -11.03 -19.00
CA HIS A 84 13.46 -12.45 -18.67
C HIS A 84 12.52 -12.62 -17.50
N GLY A 85 11.22 -12.74 -17.84
CA GLY A 85 10.13 -12.91 -16.90
C GLY A 85 10.22 -14.22 -16.12
N HIS A 86 10.97 -14.23 -15.06
CA HIS A 86 10.74 -15.16 -13.97
C HIS A 86 9.79 -14.49 -12.99
N HIS A 87 8.55 -14.94 -12.96
CA HIS A 87 7.65 -14.65 -11.86
C HIS A 87 8.27 -15.28 -10.60
N HIS A 88 9.10 -14.51 -9.91
CA HIS A 88 9.65 -14.95 -8.64
C HIS A 88 8.51 -15.00 -7.63
N HIS A 89 8.17 -16.21 -7.22
CA HIS A 89 7.33 -16.44 -6.06
C HIS A 89 8.14 -16.05 -4.83
N HIS A 90 7.64 -15.09 -4.06
CA HIS A 90 8.33 -14.65 -2.85
C HIS A 90 7.60 -15.21 -1.63
N SER A 91 8.33 -15.93 -0.79
CA SER A 91 7.84 -16.32 0.52
C SER A 91 7.76 -15.10 1.45
N LEU A 92 7.08 -15.24 2.59
CA LEU A 92 7.08 -14.19 3.62
C LEU A 92 8.50 -13.87 4.10
N ILE A 93 9.37 -14.87 4.23
CA ILE A 93 10.76 -14.69 4.64
C ILE A 93 11.54 -13.87 3.60
N ASP A 94 11.40 -14.17 2.31
CA ASP A 94 12.07 -13.41 1.25
C ASP A 94 11.64 -11.93 1.24
N ILE A 95 10.35 -11.69 1.51
CA ILE A 95 9.82 -10.33 1.59
C ILE A 95 10.37 -9.58 2.81
N LEU A 96 10.47 -10.21 3.96
CA LEU A 96 11.00 -9.56 5.16
C LEU A 96 12.51 -9.33 5.03
N SER A 97 13.27 -10.30 4.51
CA SER A 97 14.71 -10.14 4.21
C SER A 97 15.00 -8.97 3.26
N PHE A 98 14.10 -8.70 2.30
CA PHE A 98 14.23 -7.53 1.43
C PHE A 98 14.32 -6.21 2.21
N TYR A 99 13.58 -6.05 3.30
CA TYR A 99 13.63 -4.82 4.09
C TYR A 99 14.91 -4.70 4.90
N ASP A 100 15.44 -5.81 5.41
CA ASP A 100 16.73 -5.84 6.10
C ASP A 100 17.90 -5.47 5.18
N GLU A 101 17.82 -5.88 3.91
CA GLU A 101 18.87 -5.66 2.91
C GLU A 101 18.79 -4.29 2.24
N GLU A 102 17.59 -3.83 1.88
CA GLU A 102 17.41 -2.69 0.96
C GLU A 102 16.82 -1.45 1.64
N ALA A 103 16.22 -1.57 2.84
CA ALA A 103 15.51 -0.46 3.47
C ALA A 103 16.17 0.02 4.77
N LYS A 104 16.11 1.32 5.01
CA LYS A 104 16.47 1.94 6.29
C LYS A 104 15.19 2.31 7.04
N LEU A 105 14.63 1.35 7.75
CA LEU A 105 13.44 1.51 8.58
C LEU A 105 13.82 1.67 10.05
N SER A 106 13.02 2.44 10.78
CA SER A 106 13.02 2.39 12.25
C SER A 106 12.41 1.07 12.73
N GLU A 107 12.65 0.69 13.99
CA GLU A 107 12.01 -0.48 14.60
C GLU A 107 10.48 -0.41 14.51
N LYS A 108 9.90 0.78 14.70
CA LYS A 108 8.45 0.98 14.64
C LYS A 108 7.90 0.85 13.23
N ALA A 109 8.59 1.39 12.22
CA ALA A 109 8.19 1.24 10.83
C ALA A 109 8.32 -0.21 10.37
N LEU A 110 9.38 -0.91 10.79
CA LEU A 110 9.59 -2.32 10.48
C LEU A 110 8.49 -3.20 11.11
N ASP A 111 8.16 -3.00 12.39
CA ASP A 111 7.07 -3.70 13.07
C ASP A 111 5.73 -3.51 12.35
N ALA A 112 5.44 -2.29 11.86
CA ALA A 112 4.25 -2.04 11.05
C ALA A 112 4.27 -2.79 9.71
N VAL A 113 5.41 -2.79 9.02
CA VAL A 113 5.62 -3.54 7.77
C VAL A 113 5.40 -5.04 7.97
N GLU A 114 6.00 -5.61 9.01
CA GLU A 114 5.86 -7.04 9.35
C GLU A 114 4.39 -7.42 9.61
N LYS A 115 3.67 -6.60 10.37
CA LYS A 115 2.24 -6.80 10.65
C LYS A 115 1.38 -6.77 9.39
N ILE A 116 1.64 -5.84 8.46
CA ILE A 116 0.94 -5.77 7.18
C ILE A 116 1.18 -7.05 6.39
N TRP A 117 2.44 -7.49 6.26
CA TRP A 117 2.77 -8.70 5.52
C TRP A 117 2.23 -9.97 6.17
N LEU A 118 2.22 -10.04 7.50
CA LEU A 118 1.61 -11.15 8.21
C LEU A 118 0.09 -11.20 8.02
N THR A 119 -0.58 -10.04 7.94
CA THR A 119 -2.02 -9.96 7.61
C THR A 119 -2.26 -10.49 6.20
N LEU A 120 -1.47 -10.09 5.21
CA LEU A 120 -1.53 -10.58 3.85
C LEU A 120 -1.24 -12.10 3.78
N ALA A 121 -0.21 -12.58 4.48
CA ALA A 121 0.12 -14.00 4.52
C ALA A 121 -1.00 -14.87 5.09
N LYS A 122 -1.68 -14.40 6.14
CA LYS A 122 -2.85 -15.07 6.70
C LYS A 122 -4.02 -15.12 5.72
N ALA A 123 -4.27 -14.02 5.00
CA ALA A 123 -5.34 -13.96 4.01
C ALA A 123 -5.07 -14.89 2.82
N GLU A 124 -3.88 -14.83 2.25
CA GLU A 124 -3.45 -15.72 1.16
C GLU A 124 -3.42 -17.19 1.62
N GLY A 125 -2.93 -17.47 2.83
CA GLY A 125 -2.94 -18.80 3.42
C GLY A 125 -4.37 -19.38 3.55
N ALA A 126 -5.32 -18.56 3.96
CA ALA A 126 -6.73 -18.97 4.03
C ALA A 126 -7.31 -19.29 2.64
N VAL A 127 -6.91 -18.55 1.60
CA VAL A 127 -7.34 -18.78 0.21
C VAL A 127 -6.73 -20.06 -0.36
N HIS A 128 -5.46 -20.28 -0.12
CA HIS A 128 -4.70 -21.40 -0.70
C HIS A 128 -4.69 -22.66 0.17
N GLY A 129 -5.30 -22.63 1.36
CA GLY A 129 -5.26 -23.76 2.30
C GLY A 129 -3.85 -24.04 2.83
N ALA A 130 -3.02 -23.02 2.98
CA ALA A 130 -1.63 -23.10 3.38
C ALA A 130 -1.37 -22.36 4.70
N ALA A 131 -0.32 -22.75 5.42
CA ALA A 131 0.15 -21.99 6.57
C ALA A 131 0.71 -20.63 6.11
N PRO A 132 0.54 -19.54 6.87
CA PRO A 132 1.02 -18.21 6.46
C PRO A 132 2.52 -18.18 6.11
N GLU A 133 3.33 -18.97 6.79
CA GLU A 133 4.78 -19.06 6.59
C GLU A 133 5.15 -19.77 5.26
N SER A 134 4.24 -20.58 4.73
CA SER A 134 4.43 -21.34 3.48
C SER A 134 3.76 -20.69 2.25
N VAL A 135 3.15 -19.52 2.42
CA VAL A 135 2.54 -18.77 1.33
C VAL A 135 3.59 -18.22 0.38
N HIS A 136 3.30 -18.31 -0.91
CA HIS A 136 4.04 -17.64 -1.96
C HIS A 136 3.22 -16.52 -2.55
N PHE A 137 3.71 -15.29 -2.40
CA PHE A 137 3.05 -14.11 -2.93
C PHE A 137 3.34 -13.94 -4.43
N HIS A 138 2.30 -13.76 -5.22
CA HIS A 138 2.37 -13.47 -6.64
C HIS A 138 2.28 -11.94 -6.87
N GLU A 139 1.09 -11.44 -7.20
CA GLU A 139 0.88 -10.02 -7.48
C GLU A 139 1.08 -9.12 -6.27
N VAL A 140 0.64 -9.57 -5.09
CA VAL A 140 0.78 -8.83 -3.83
C VAL A 140 2.25 -8.65 -3.47
N GLY A 141 3.10 -9.66 -3.76
CA GLY A 141 4.54 -9.64 -3.50
C GLY A 141 5.38 -8.79 -4.44
N ARG A 142 4.81 -8.08 -5.40
CA ARG A 142 5.54 -7.22 -6.35
C ARG A 142 6.39 -6.18 -5.62
N LEU A 143 7.54 -5.86 -6.21
CA LEU A 143 8.48 -4.90 -5.63
C LEU A 143 7.85 -3.53 -5.36
N SER A 144 6.98 -3.05 -6.24
CA SER A 144 6.24 -1.79 -6.03
C SER A 144 5.41 -1.80 -4.74
N ASN A 145 4.75 -2.92 -4.41
CA ASN A 145 3.99 -3.06 -3.17
C ASN A 145 4.90 -3.07 -1.94
N ARG A 146 6.04 -3.76 -2.00
CA ARG A 146 7.03 -3.78 -0.89
C ARG A 146 7.53 -2.36 -0.61
N ILE A 147 7.90 -1.64 -1.65
CA ILE A 147 8.36 -0.24 -1.54
C ILE A 147 7.22 0.63 -0.97
N ALA A 148 6.00 0.54 -1.51
CA ALA A 148 4.87 1.34 -1.05
C ALA A 148 4.56 1.11 0.44
N ILE A 149 4.53 -0.14 0.90
CA ILE A 149 4.25 -0.50 2.30
C ILE A 149 5.29 0.14 3.24
N ALA A 150 6.58 0.04 2.92
CA ALA A 150 7.64 0.62 3.75
C ALA A 150 7.57 2.16 3.80
N LEU A 151 7.32 2.81 2.65
CA LEU A 151 7.17 4.26 2.58
C LEU A 151 5.94 4.72 3.38
N ILE A 152 4.82 4.03 3.28
CA ILE A 152 3.59 4.31 4.03
C ILE A 152 3.84 4.16 5.54
N ALA A 153 4.46 3.05 5.98
CA ALA A 153 4.78 2.81 7.39
C ALA A 153 5.69 3.92 7.96
N THR A 154 6.72 4.31 7.19
CA THR A 154 7.63 5.40 7.58
C THR A 154 6.91 6.75 7.65
N LEU A 155 6.01 7.06 6.71
CA LEU A 155 5.25 8.31 6.71
C LEU A 155 4.28 8.37 7.90
N LEU A 156 3.57 7.28 8.18
CA LEU A 156 2.64 7.23 9.32
C LEU A 156 3.38 7.40 10.66
N GLU A 157 4.55 6.79 10.79
CA GLU A 157 5.38 7.00 11.97
C GLU A 157 5.84 8.46 12.09
N ARG A 158 6.34 9.07 11.01
CA ARG A 158 6.81 10.47 11.00
C ARG A 158 5.69 11.45 11.32
N LEU A 159 4.50 11.22 10.77
CA LEU A 159 3.33 12.06 11.05
C LEU A 159 2.82 11.89 12.49
N GLY A 160 3.08 10.75 13.13
CA GLY A 160 2.65 10.48 14.50
C GLY A 160 1.13 10.50 14.68
N VAL A 161 0.38 10.16 13.63
CA VAL A 161 -1.08 10.26 13.58
C VAL A 161 -1.74 8.91 13.81
N THR A 162 -2.95 8.94 14.38
CA THR A 162 -3.87 7.81 14.37
C THR A 162 -4.71 7.81 13.10
N LEU A 163 -5.18 6.66 12.66
CA LEU A 163 -5.99 6.51 11.45
C LEU A 163 -7.42 6.08 11.79
N SER A 164 -8.37 6.60 11.02
CA SER A 164 -9.69 5.99 10.85
C SER A 164 -10.05 5.93 9.37
N ALA A 165 -10.88 4.96 9.00
CA ALA A 165 -11.37 4.81 7.65
C ALA A 165 -12.90 4.80 7.63
N SER A 166 -13.49 5.31 6.55
CA SER A 166 -14.92 5.08 6.26
C SER A 166 -15.18 3.59 6.04
N PRO A 167 -16.44 3.12 6.03
CA PRO A 167 -16.76 1.76 5.64
C PRO A 167 -16.11 1.36 4.31
N ILE A 168 -15.71 0.11 4.20
CA ILE A 168 -14.95 -0.42 3.07
C ILE A 168 -15.88 -0.61 1.87
N PRO A 169 -15.58 -0.01 0.71
CA PRO A 169 -16.36 -0.24 -0.50
C PRO A 169 -16.08 -1.65 -1.04
N VAL A 170 -17.12 -2.41 -1.28
CA VAL A 170 -17.06 -3.75 -1.84
C VAL A 170 -17.73 -3.76 -3.21
N ALA A 171 -16.95 -4.06 -4.25
CA ALA A 171 -17.45 -4.22 -5.61
C ALA A 171 -18.00 -5.64 -5.81
N ASP A 172 -18.81 -5.81 -6.82
CA ASP A 172 -19.34 -7.11 -7.27
C ASP A 172 -18.79 -7.45 -8.67
N GLY A 173 -18.92 -8.72 -9.07
CA GLY A 173 -18.53 -9.19 -10.39
C GLY A 173 -17.24 -10.00 -10.40
N VAL A 174 -16.42 -9.82 -11.42
CA VAL A 174 -15.21 -10.60 -11.70
C VAL A 174 -14.05 -9.66 -12.03
N ILE A 175 -12.87 -10.01 -11.55
CA ILE A 175 -11.60 -9.37 -11.91
C ILE A 175 -10.64 -10.40 -12.50
N GLU A 176 -9.75 -9.94 -13.37
CA GLU A 176 -8.66 -10.74 -13.93
C GLU A 176 -7.39 -10.51 -13.12
N CYS A 177 -6.75 -11.59 -12.71
CA CYS A 177 -5.50 -11.57 -11.96
C CYS A 177 -4.57 -12.71 -12.40
N ALA A 178 -3.43 -12.90 -11.73
CA ALA A 178 -2.49 -13.98 -12.04
C ALA A 178 -3.11 -15.39 -11.97
N HIS A 179 -4.20 -15.57 -11.22
CA HIS A 179 -4.95 -16.82 -11.12
C HIS A 179 -6.09 -16.95 -12.15
N GLY A 180 -6.14 -16.06 -13.15
CA GLY A 180 -7.23 -15.94 -14.11
C GLY A 180 -8.38 -15.09 -13.58
N PHE A 181 -9.61 -15.42 -13.97
CA PHE A 181 -10.81 -14.73 -13.54
C PHE A 181 -11.25 -15.18 -12.15
N VAL A 182 -11.29 -14.26 -11.20
CA VAL A 182 -11.74 -14.50 -9.82
C VAL A 182 -12.87 -13.56 -9.43
N ALA A 183 -13.58 -13.89 -8.35
CA ALA A 183 -14.61 -13.03 -7.81
C ALA A 183 -14.02 -11.67 -7.37
N ASN A 184 -14.83 -10.60 -7.50
CA ASN A 184 -14.56 -9.28 -6.97
C ASN A 184 -15.44 -9.05 -5.71
N PRO A 185 -14.87 -8.75 -4.54
CA PRO A 185 -13.44 -8.51 -4.26
C PRO A 185 -12.57 -9.77 -4.41
N ALA A 186 -11.26 -9.56 -4.62
CA ALA A 186 -10.29 -10.65 -4.68
C ALA A 186 -10.40 -11.58 -3.44
N PRO A 187 -10.19 -12.91 -3.58
CA PRO A 187 -10.34 -13.85 -2.47
C PRO A 187 -9.56 -13.48 -1.20
N ALA A 188 -8.34 -12.98 -1.33
CA ALA A 188 -7.55 -12.51 -0.19
C ALA A 188 -8.19 -11.27 0.48
N THR A 189 -8.76 -10.35 -0.30
CA THR A 189 -9.54 -9.23 0.24
C THR A 189 -10.76 -9.74 1.02
N LEU A 190 -11.52 -10.67 0.45
CA LEU A 190 -12.67 -11.29 1.12
C LEU A 190 -12.29 -11.95 2.46
N ALA A 191 -11.15 -12.62 2.51
CA ALA A 191 -10.66 -13.27 3.74
C ALA A 191 -10.35 -12.27 4.86
N MET A 192 -10.05 -11.00 4.54
CA MET A 192 -9.77 -9.94 5.50
C MET A 192 -11.00 -9.12 5.93
N LEU A 193 -12.14 -9.21 5.23
CA LEU A 193 -13.33 -8.39 5.52
C LEU A 193 -14.10 -8.76 6.81
N PRO A 194 -14.08 -10.00 7.34
CA PRO A 194 -14.89 -10.35 8.51
C PRO A 194 -14.71 -9.39 9.69
N GLY A 195 -15.83 -8.83 10.17
CA GLY A 195 -15.85 -7.88 11.29
C GLY A 195 -15.59 -6.41 10.90
N LEU A 196 -15.34 -6.12 9.64
CA LEU A 196 -15.17 -4.75 9.15
C LEU A 196 -16.49 -4.19 8.58
N PRO A 197 -16.78 -2.89 8.75
CA PRO A 197 -17.93 -2.27 8.14
C PRO A 197 -17.75 -2.16 6.63
N VAL A 198 -18.70 -2.65 5.85
CA VAL A 198 -18.67 -2.63 4.38
C VAL A 198 -19.84 -1.86 3.79
N ILE A 199 -19.67 -1.30 2.60
CA ILE A 199 -20.71 -0.65 1.79
C ILE A 199 -20.58 -1.12 0.33
N PRO A 200 -21.67 -1.16 -0.44
CA PRO A 200 -21.59 -1.39 -1.87
C PRO A 200 -20.73 -0.34 -2.58
N PHE A 201 -19.93 -0.76 -3.55
CA PHE A 201 -19.18 0.13 -4.43
C PHE A 201 -19.99 0.39 -5.71
N ALA A 202 -20.23 1.66 -6.01
CA ALA A 202 -21.02 2.05 -7.21
C ALA A 202 -20.15 2.19 -8.47
N GLY A 203 -18.84 1.97 -8.39
CA GLY A 203 -17.90 2.06 -9.51
C GLY A 203 -17.68 0.73 -10.23
N THR A 204 -16.74 0.70 -11.15
CA THR A 204 -16.30 -0.49 -11.89
C THR A 204 -14.88 -0.91 -11.45
N GLY A 205 -14.58 -2.19 -11.56
CA GLY A 205 -13.28 -2.76 -11.19
C GLY A 205 -13.11 -3.01 -9.68
N GLU A 206 -11.88 -3.23 -9.26
CA GLU A 206 -11.55 -3.52 -7.87
C GLU A 206 -11.63 -2.25 -7.02
N ALA A 207 -12.52 -2.25 -6.03
CA ALA A 207 -12.72 -1.10 -5.15
C ALA A 207 -11.63 -0.99 -4.07
N ILE A 208 -11.13 -2.12 -3.60
CA ILE A 208 -10.06 -2.19 -2.59
C ILE A 208 -9.16 -3.38 -2.87
N THR A 209 -7.86 -3.12 -2.94
CA THR A 209 -6.88 -4.20 -3.15
C THR A 209 -6.53 -4.90 -1.85
N PRO A 210 -6.05 -6.17 -1.88
CA PRO A 210 -5.57 -6.85 -0.68
C PRO A 210 -4.54 -6.04 0.10
N THR A 211 -3.55 -5.46 -0.60
CA THR A 211 -2.52 -4.60 0.01
C THR A 211 -3.12 -3.36 0.67
N GLY A 212 -4.04 -2.69 -0.02
CA GLY A 212 -4.74 -1.52 0.53
C GLY A 212 -5.50 -1.86 1.82
N LEU A 213 -6.22 -2.98 1.83
CA LEU A 213 -6.97 -3.40 3.02
C LEU A 213 -6.06 -3.78 4.18
N ALA A 214 -4.95 -4.50 3.93
CA ALA A 214 -3.98 -4.85 4.96
C ALA A 214 -3.32 -3.63 5.61
N ILE A 215 -3.08 -2.55 4.85
CA ILE A 215 -2.57 -1.27 5.38
C ILE A 215 -3.60 -0.62 6.33
N LEU A 216 -4.90 -0.77 6.05
CA LEU A 216 -5.98 -0.21 6.88
C LEU A 216 -6.32 -1.05 8.10
N ASP A 217 -5.89 -2.30 8.17
CA ASP A 217 -6.14 -3.15 9.33
C ASP A 217 -5.51 -2.51 10.57
N ARG A 218 -6.37 -2.12 11.53
CA ARG A 218 -5.98 -1.42 12.77
C ARG A 218 -4.93 -2.18 13.59
N LYS A 219 -4.80 -3.48 13.39
CA LYS A 219 -3.78 -4.30 14.05
C LYS A 219 -2.37 -4.09 13.48
N SER A 220 -2.29 -3.52 12.29
CA SER A 220 -1.02 -3.30 11.59
C SER A 220 -0.45 -1.89 11.76
N VAL A 221 -1.26 -0.89 12.17
CA VAL A 221 -0.89 0.53 12.09
C VAL A 221 -1.04 1.28 13.44
N VAL A 222 -1.38 0.60 14.51
CA VAL A 222 -1.52 1.20 15.86
C VAL A 222 -0.44 0.73 16.81
#